data_b42b5ba73c2bdab41b45723d369abfc3
#
_entry.id   b42b5ba73c2bdab41b45723d369abfc3
#
_cell.length_a   1.000
_cell.length_b   1.000
_cell.length_c   1.000
_cell.angle_alpha   90.00
_cell.angle_beta   90.00
_cell.angle_gamma   90.00
#
_symmetry.space_group_name_H-M   'P 1'
#
loop_
_entity.id
_entity.type
_entity.pdbx_description
1 polymer ?
#
loop_
_entity_poly.entity_id
_entity_poly.type
_entity_poly.pdbx_seq_one_letter_code
_entity_poly.pdbx_strand_id
1 'polypeptide(L)'
;MAENKNKVSGNLFDFKIIKRLMVFCKPYMKFFYFLVFLTLSLSLLQPLRPFITQIIIDDYVSIGDSDGLLKMIMLLLVLLVINAVVMYYHTYFSGWLGQNIIKDIRIKLFKHLQSFKLQFFDKTPIGRVVTRNISDIETIADIFGQGIASIIGDILQLVGIVVLMFYLNWKLTLISLATLPFLFLTTYIFKEKVKILSLIHI
;
A
#
# COMPACT_ATOMS: atom_id res chain seq x y z
N MET A 1 36.40 -27.87 0.68
CA MET A 1 34.92 -28.00 0.67
C MET A 1 34.35 -26.60 0.56
N ALA A 2 33.83 -26.27 -0.61
CA ALA A 2 33.40 -24.92 -0.92
C ALA A 2 32.01 -24.66 -0.28
N GLU A 3 31.96 -23.71 0.62
CA GLU A 3 30.79 -23.22 1.30
C GLU A 3 29.94 -22.45 0.30
N ASN A 4 28.88 -23.09 -0.17
CA ASN A 4 27.88 -22.50 -1.09
C ASN A 4 27.07 -21.46 -0.33
N LYS A 5 27.57 -20.21 -0.29
CA LYS A 5 26.82 -19.04 0.18
C LYS A 5 25.64 -18.84 -0.76
N ASN A 6 24.51 -19.47 -0.43
CA ASN A 6 23.23 -19.11 -0.98
C ASN A 6 23.00 -17.61 -0.70
N LYS A 7 23.34 -16.78 -1.69
CA LYS A 7 22.89 -15.40 -1.75
C LYS A 7 21.35 -15.43 -1.75
N VAL A 8 20.75 -15.16 -0.60
CA VAL A 8 19.35 -14.78 -0.53
C VAL A 8 19.27 -13.38 -1.17
N SER A 9 19.32 -13.38 -2.50
CA SER A 9 19.00 -12.24 -3.32
C SER A 9 17.49 -12.12 -3.27
N GLY A 10 16.99 -11.44 -2.25
CA GLY A 10 15.60 -11.05 -2.19
C GLY A 10 15.34 -10.01 -3.27
N ASN A 11 14.97 -10.45 -4.47
CA ASN A 11 14.29 -9.59 -5.42
C ASN A 11 12.98 -9.17 -4.74
N LEU A 12 12.89 -7.88 -4.36
CA LEU A 12 11.74 -7.27 -3.69
C LEU A 12 10.42 -7.48 -4.45
N PHE A 13 10.49 -7.83 -5.74
CA PHE A 13 9.35 -8.16 -6.59
C PHE A 13 9.58 -9.50 -7.30
N ASP A 14 9.41 -10.61 -6.59
CA ASP A 14 9.36 -11.91 -7.23
C ASP A 14 7.95 -12.15 -7.80
N PHE A 15 7.74 -11.76 -9.06
CA PHE A 15 6.47 -11.94 -9.79
C PHE A 15 5.94 -13.38 -9.74
N LYS A 16 6.83 -14.38 -9.58
CA LYS A 16 6.42 -15.78 -9.41
C LYS A 16 5.67 -16.01 -8.10
N ILE A 17 6.15 -15.39 -7.02
CA ILE A 17 5.51 -15.49 -5.70
C ILE A 17 4.16 -14.77 -5.76
N ILE A 18 4.10 -13.56 -6.29
CA ILE A 18 2.85 -12.79 -6.45
C ILE A 18 1.84 -13.59 -7.27
N LYS A 19 2.24 -14.18 -8.41
CA LYS A 19 1.36 -15.00 -9.25
C LYS A 19 0.81 -16.24 -8.52
N ARG A 20 1.62 -16.92 -7.71
CA ARG A 20 1.17 -18.06 -6.90
C ARG A 20 0.18 -17.63 -5.81
N LEU A 21 0.41 -16.49 -5.22
CA LEU A 21 -0.43 -15.94 -4.18
C LEU A 21 -1.77 -15.44 -4.78
N MET A 22 -1.77 -14.88 -6.00
CA MET A 22 -3.00 -14.49 -6.72
C MET A 22 -3.97 -15.67 -6.96
N VAL A 23 -3.49 -16.92 -6.91
CA VAL A 23 -4.37 -18.10 -6.96
C VAL A 23 -5.32 -18.15 -5.76
N PHE A 24 -4.89 -17.66 -4.60
CA PHE A 24 -5.74 -17.59 -3.40
C PHE A 24 -6.74 -16.44 -3.45
N CYS A 25 -6.51 -15.44 -4.30
CA CYS A 25 -7.47 -14.37 -4.55
C CYS A 25 -8.64 -14.81 -5.46
N LYS A 26 -8.49 -15.90 -6.22
CA LYS A 26 -9.53 -16.34 -7.18
C LYS A 26 -10.95 -16.41 -6.60
N PRO A 27 -11.21 -16.99 -5.41
CA PRO A 27 -12.56 -17.03 -4.85
C PRO A 27 -13.10 -15.64 -4.48
N TYR A 28 -12.23 -14.65 -4.30
CA TYR A 28 -12.57 -13.30 -3.83
C TYR A 28 -12.44 -12.22 -4.93
N MET A 29 -12.32 -12.60 -6.20
CA MET A 29 -12.06 -11.65 -7.31
C MET A 29 -13.09 -10.52 -7.40
N LYS A 30 -14.36 -10.78 -7.08
CA LYS A 30 -15.39 -9.73 -7.08
C LYS A 30 -15.08 -8.61 -6.06
N PHE A 31 -14.67 -9.00 -4.85
CA PHE A 31 -14.26 -8.04 -3.82
C PHE A 31 -12.94 -7.36 -4.14
N PHE A 32 -12.02 -8.06 -4.81
CA PHE A 32 -10.78 -7.48 -5.29
C PHE A 32 -11.03 -6.39 -6.34
N TYR A 33 -11.89 -6.62 -7.33
CA TYR A 33 -12.27 -5.59 -8.30
C TYR A 33 -13.00 -4.42 -7.65
N PHE A 34 -13.86 -4.67 -6.67
CA PHE A 34 -14.50 -3.63 -5.91
C PHE A 34 -13.48 -2.78 -5.12
N LEU A 35 -12.49 -3.42 -4.51
CA LEU A 35 -11.39 -2.74 -3.83
C LEU A 35 -10.58 -1.87 -4.80
N VAL A 36 -10.24 -2.39 -5.98
CA VAL A 36 -9.58 -1.61 -7.04
C VAL A 36 -10.42 -0.40 -7.45
N PHE A 37 -11.73 -0.56 -7.60
CA PHE A 37 -12.63 0.55 -7.90
C PHE A 37 -12.60 1.63 -6.81
N LEU A 38 -12.67 1.23 -5.52
CA LEU A 38 -12.55 2.17 -4.40
C LEU A 38 -11.19 2.88 -4.39
N THR A 39 -10.10 2.15 -4.68
CA THR A 39 -8.75 2.72 -4.79
C THR A 39 -8.68 3.78 -5.89
N LEU A 40 -9.23 3.48 -7.07
CA LEU A 40 -9.33 4.44 -8.18
C LEU A 40 -10.16 5.67 -7.80
N SER A 41 -11.28 5.46 -7.12
CA SER A 41 -12.12 6.56 -6.63
C SER A 41 -11.35 7.47 -5.66
N LEU A 42 -10.61 6.89 -4.70
CA LEU A 42 -9.78 7.65 -3.77
C LEU A 42 -8.67 8.42 -4.48
N SER A 43 -7.99 7.81 -5.46
CA SER A 43 -6.91 8.46 -6.20
C SER A 43 -7.39 9.67 -7.01
N LEU A 44 -8.66 9.68 -7.42
CA LEU A 44 -9.29 10.82 -8.10
C LEU A 44 -9.81 11.87 -7.12
N LEU A 45 -10.38 11.47 -5.98
CA LEU A 45 -10.96 12.39 -5.01
C LEU A 45 -9.90 13.17 -4.23
N GLN A 46 -8.75 12.57 -3.92
CA GLN A 46 -7.73 13.20 -3.09
C GLN A 46 -7.12 14.47 -3.74
N PRO A 47 -6.75 14.48 -5.04
CA PRO A 47 -6.25 15.70 -5.69
C PRO A 47 -7.27 16.83 -5.84
N LEU A 48 -8.58 16.52 -5.81
CA LEU A 48 -9.62 17.55 -5.89
C LEU A 48 -9.63 18.49 -4.69
N ARG A 49 -9.23 18.00 -3.52
CA ARG A 49 -9.20 18.79 -2.29
C ARG A 49 -8.28 20.00 -2.37
N PRO A 50 -6.98 19.88 -2.69
CA PRO A 50 -6.11 21.04 -2.86
C PRO A 50 -6.56 21.94 -4.01
N PHE A 51 -7.11 21.38 -5.08
CA PHE A 51 -7.63 22.15 -6.21
C PHE A 51 -8.81 23.05 -5.82
N ILE A 52 -9.80 22.52 -5.11
CA ILE A 52 -10.93 23.32 -4.61
C ILE A 52 -10.45 24.35 -3.59
N THR A 53 -9.48 23.99 -2.73
CA THR A 53 -8.93 24.94 -1.76
C THR A 53 -8.25 26.12 -2.45
N GLN A 54 -7.53 25.88 -3.55
CA GLN A 54 -6.94 26.96 -4.35
C GLN A 54 -8.01 27.89 -4.93
N ILE A 55 -9.06 27.35 -5.55
CA ILE A 55 -10.19 28.15 -6.08
C ILE A 55 -10.82 29.00 -4.97
N ILE A 56 -11.00 28.42 -3.77
CA ILE A 56 -11.55 29.16 -2.62
C ILE A 56 -10.69 30.38 -2.29
N ILE A 57 -9.37 30.20 -2.26
CA ILE A 57 -8.44 31.28 -1.89
C ILE A 57 -8.34 32.32 -2.99
N ASP A 58 -8.16 31.89 -4.24
CA ASP A 58 -7.88 32.80 -5.35
C ASP A 58 -9.14 33.60 -5.77
N ASP A 59 -10.29 32.94 -5.88
CA ASP A 59 -11.49 33.54 -6.48
C ASP A 59 -12.45 34.14 -5.45
N TYR A 60 -12.53 33.56 -4.23
CA TYR A 60 -13.54 33.99 -3.26
C TYR A 60 -12.95 34.77 -2.09
N VAL A 61 -11.85 34.33 -1.50
CA VAL A 61 -11.21 35.03 -0.37
C VAL A 61 -10.60 36.34 -0.85
N SER A 62 -9.87 36.32 -1.99
CA SER A 62 -9.21 37.52 -2.52
C SER A 62 -10.18 38.61 -2.97
N ILE A 63 -11.40 38.26 -3.37
CA ILE A 63 -12.44 39.17 -3.84
C ILE A 63 -13.37 39.61 -2.69
N GLY A 64 -13.43 38.83 -1.60
CA GLY A 64 -14.30 39.11 -0.45
C GLY A 64 -15.76 38.71 -0.66
N ASP A 65 -16.05 37.75 -1.57
CA ASP A 65 -17.39 37.23 -1.81
C ASP A 65 -17.78 36.20 -0.72
N SER A 66 -18.55 36.67 0.27
CA SER A 66 -18.95 35.83 1.41
C SER A 66 -19.94 34.73 1.02
N ASP A 67 -20.85 34.98 0.08
CA ASP A 67 -21.87 34.02 -0.32
C ASP A 67 -21.29 32.90 -1.18
N GLY A 68 -20.40 33.25 -2.09
CA GLY A 68 -19.64 32.30 -2.89
C GLY A 68 -18.71 31.43 -2.04
N LEU A 69 -18.04 32.06 -1.06
CA LEU A 69 -17.16 31.37 -0.11
C LEU A 69 -17.93 30.30 0.69
N LEU A 70 -19.14 30.64 1.19
CA LEU A 70 -19.94 29.70 1.97
C LEU A 70 -20.35 28.48 1.13
N LYS A 71 -20.75 28.69 -0.13
CA LYS A 71 -21.10 27.61 -1.07
C LYS A 71 -19.90 26.67 -1.33
N MET A 72 -18.71 27.24 -1.54
CA MET A 72 -17.49 26.47 -1.80
C MET A 72 -17.02 25.69 -0.56
N ILE A 73 -17.15 26.26 0.64
CA ILE A 73 -16.87 25.56 1.88
C ILE A 73 -17.82 24.38 2.06
N MET A 74 -19.13 24.56 1.78
CA MET A 74 -20.10 23.46 1.83
C MET A 74 -19.77 22.36 0.82
N LEU A 75 -19.36 22.72 -0.41
CA LEU A 75 -18.89 21.76 -1.41
C LEU A 75 -17.68 20.97 -0.90
N LEU A 76 -16.71 21.64 -0.29
CA LEU A 76 -15.52 21.00 0.29
C LEU A 76 -15.89 20.07 1.44
N LEU A 77 -16.85 20.45 2.29
CA LEU A 77 -17.35 19.58 3.36
C LEU A 77 -18.02 18.32 2.81
N VAL A 78 -18.86 18.45 1.79
CA VAL A 78 -19.49 17.30 1.12
C VAL A 78 -18.43 16.38 0.53
N LEU A 79 -17.42 16.93 -0.13
CA LEU A 79 -16.32 16.16 -0.70
C LEU A 79 -15.51 15.43 0.39
N LEU A 80 -15.28 16.07 1.55
CA LEU A 80 -14.63 15.44 2.70
C LEU A 80 -15.44 14.26 3.25
N VAL A 81 -16.76 14.41 3.36
CA VAL A 81 -17.64 13.33 3.82
C VAL A 81 -17.60 12.16 2.82
N ILE A 82 -17.71 12.45 1.52
CA ILE A 82 -17.62 11.42 0.48
C ILE A 82 -16.27 10.68 0.57
N ASN A 83 -15.18 11.44 0.69
CA ASN A 83 -13.84 10.86 0.82
C ASN A 83 -13.73 9.96 2.06
N ALA A 84 -14.23 10.41 3.21
CA ALA A 84 -14.23 9.63 4.44
C ALA A 84 -15.02 8.32 4.31
N VAL A 85 -16.19 8.37 3.66
CA VAL A 85 -17.03 7.19 3.42
C VAL A 85 -16.30 6.19 2.49
N VAL A 86 -15.75 6.67 1.38
CA VAL A 86 -15.02 5.81 0.45
C VAL A 86 -13.78 5.19 1.11
N MET A 87 -13.04 5.99 1.90
CA MET A 87 -11.87 5.51 2.65
C MET A 87 -12.23 4.47 3.70
N TYR A 88 -13.37 4.66 4.40
CA TYR A 88 -13.88 3.67 5.36
C TYR A 88 -14.14 2.32 4.69
N TYR A 89 -14.88 2.31 3.58
CA TYR A 89 -15.15 1.08 2.84
C TYR A 89 -13.88 0.46 2.25
N HIS A 90 -12.97 1.28 1.73
CA HIS A 90 -11.68 0.80 1.23
C HIS A 90 -10.90 0.07 2.32
N THR A 91 -10.73 0.68 3.50
CA THR A 91 -10.01 0.07 4.63
C THR A 91 -10.69 -1.19 5.13
N TYR A 92 -12.02 -1.17 5.24
CA TYR A 92 -12.80 -2.33 5.68
C TYR A 92 -12.66 -3.52 4.71
N PHE A 93 -12.88 -3.31 3.43
CA PHE A 93 -12.79 -4.39 2.43
C PHE A 93 -11.37 -4.87 2.20
N SER A 94 -10.38 -3.99 2.31
CA SER A 94 -8.97 -4.35 2.25
C SER A 94 -8.59 -5.29 3.40
N GLY A 95 -8.94 -4.94 4.62
CA GLY A 95 -8.72 -5.78 5.80
C GLY A 95 -9.49 -7.11 5.71
N TRP A 96 -10.76 -7.05 5.32
CA TRP A 96 -11.60 -8.25 5.16
C TRP A 96 -11.03 -9.22 4.11
N LEU A 97 -10.58 -8.71 2.97
CA LEU A 97 -9.96 -9.51 1.90
C LEU A 97 -8.68 -10.17 2.40
N GLY A 98 -7.79 -9.42 3.04
CA GLY A 98 -6.56 -9.92 3.63
C GLY A 98 -6.83 -11.07 4.61
N GLN A 99 -7.73 -10.86 5.56
CA GLN A 99 -8.06 -11.86 6.59
C GLN A 99 -8.69 -13.15 6.00
N ASN A 100 -9.52 -13.06 4.96
CA ASN A 100 -10.06 -14.25 4.31
C ASN A 100 -8.99 -15.05 3.54
N ILE A 101 -8.06 -14.35 2.86
CA ILE A 101 -6.94 -15.01 2.19
C ILE A 101 -6.04 -15.72 3.22
N ILE A 102 -5.73 -15.07 4.35
CA ILE A 102 -5.00 -15.69 5.47
C ILE A 102 -5.67 -16.95 5.94
N LYS A 103 -6.95 -16.85 6.24
CA LYS A 103 -7.76 -17.98 6.71
C LYS A 103 -7.62 -19.17 5.77
N ASP A 104 -7.76 -18.96 4.47
CA ASP A 104 -7.68 -20.02 3.47
C ASP A 104 -6.28 -20.63 3.37
N ILE A 105 -5.25 -19.80 3.41
CA ILE A 105 -3.85 -20.25 3.42
C ILE A 105 -3.57 -21.05 4.70
N ARG A 106 -4.00 -20.55 5.86
CA ARG A 106 -3.81 -21.20 7.17
C ARG A 106 -4.49 -22.56 7.23
N ILE A 107 -5.73 -22.66 6.75
CA ILE A 107 -6.46 -23.93 6.69
C ILE A 107 -5.74 -24.95 5.78
N LYS A 108 -5.29 -24.52 4.60
CA LYS A 108 -4.55 -25.41 3.67
C LYS A 108 -3.22 -25.86 4.27
N LEU A 109 -2.48 -24.96 4.88
CA LEU A 109 -1.21 -25.31 5.52
C LEU A 109 -1.41 -26.25 6.70
N PHE A 110 -2.41 -25.99 7.53
CA PHE A 110 -2.73 -26.85 8.67
C PHE A 110 -3.12 -28.26 8.23
N LYS A 111 -3.99 -28.38 7.20
CA LYS A 111 -4.33 -29.68 6.62
C LYS A 111 -3.10 -30.42 6.07
N HIS A 112 -2.19 -29.68 5.45
CA HIS A 112 -0.95 -30.25 4.93
C HIS A 112 -0.03 -30.72 6.06
N LEU A 113 0.10 -29.96 7.15
CA LEU A 113 0.85 -30.38 8.33
C LEU A 113 0.29 -31.65 8.96
N GLN A 114 -1.03 -31.77 9.04
CA GLN A 114 -1.68 -32.99 9.56
C GLN A 114 -1.42 -34.24 8.71
N SER A 115 -1.08 -34.10 7.44
CA SER A 115 -0.75 -35.23 6.56
C SER A 115 0.70 -35.71 6.70
N PHE A 116 1.54 -35.03 7.48
CA PHE A 116 2.92 -35.44 7.70
C PHE A 116 3.01 -36.66 8.65
N LYS A 117 4.03 -37.50 8.40
CA LYS A 117 4.36 -38.62 9.27
C LYS A 117 4.88 -38.16 10.62
N LEU A 118 4.65 -38.91 11.67
CA LEU A 118 5.09 -38.63 13.05
C LEU A 118 6.61 -38.31 13.10
N GLN A 119 7.40 -39.01 12.32
CA GLN A 119 8.85 -38.83 12.20
C GLN A 119 9.27 -37.38 11.80
N PHE A 120 8.39 -36.62 11.14
CA PHE A 120 8.64 -35.22 10.83
C PHE A 120 8.59 -34.35 12.11
N PHE A 121 7.64 -34.61 12.98
CA PHE A 121 7.45 -33.88 14.23
C PHE A 121 8.55 -34.21 15.25
N ASP A 122 9.07 -35.45 15.24
CA ASP A 122 10.18 -35.84 16.09
C ASP A 122 11.50 -35.11 15.73
N LYS A 123 11.68 -34.77 14.44
CA LYS A 123 12.90 -34.11 13.94
C LYS A 123 12.76 -32.58 13.82
N THR A 124 11.56 -32.04 13.92
CA THR A 124 11.32 -30.60 13.70
C THR A 124 10.81 -29.96 14.98
N PRO A 125 11.49 -28.93 15.51
CA PRO A 125 11.03 -28.22 16.70
C PRO A 125 9.63 -27.64 16.47
N ILE A 126 8.67 -27.95 17.35
CA ILE A 126 7.28 -27.52 17.27
C ILE A 126 7.17 -25.99 17.15
N GLY A 127 8.00 -25.23 17.88
CA GLY A 127 8.04 -23.77 17.79
C GLY A 127 8.27 -23.24 16.38
N ARG A 128 9.16 -23.87 15.59
CA ARG A 128 9.41 -23.48 14.20
C ARG A 128 8.18 -23.71 13.31
N VAL A 129 7.46 -24.79 13.52
CA VAL A 129 6.22 -25.11 12.78
C VAL A 129 5.14 -24.08 13.11
N VAL A 130 4.99 -23.75 14.40
CA VAL A 130 4.03 -22.75 14.88
C VAL A 130 4.33 -21.35 14.33
N THR A 131 5.59 -20.91 14.40
CA THR A 131 6.00 -19.60 13.87
C THR A 131 5.71 -19.48 12.38
N ARG A 132 6.02 -20.51 11.59
CA ARG A 132 5.71 -20.52 10.15
C ARG A 132 4.20 -20.51 9.87
N ASN A 133 3.41 -21.14 10.71
CA ASN A 133 1.96 -21.20 10.52
C ASN A 133 1.22 -19.94 11.00
N ILE A 134 1.85 -19.14 11.85
CA ILE A 134 1.25 -17.91 12.38
C ILE A 134 1.93 -16.70 11.76
N SER A 135 3.16 -16.42 12.13
CA SER A 135 3.83 -15.16 11.79
C SER A 135 4.18 -15.00 10.31
N ASP A 136 4.68 -16.08 9.65
CA ASP A 136 5.04 -15.99 8.24
C ASP A 136 3.80 -15.80 7.35
N ILE A 137 2.67 -16.42 7.73
CA ILE A 137 1.40 -16.26 7.01
C ILE A 137 0.82 -14.86 7.23
N GLU A 138 0.92 -14.31 8.43
CA GLU A 138 0.46 -12.96 8.74
C GLU A 138 1.20 -11.91 7.89
N THR A 139 2.53 -12.06 7.76
CA THR A 139 3.34 -11.20 6.88
C THR A 139 2.90 -11.29 5.40
N ILE A 140 2.56 -12.49 4.93
CA ILE A 140 2.03 -12.68 3.57
C ILE A 140 0.69 -11.96 3.40
N ALA A 141 -0.13 -11.97 4.41
CA ALA A 141 -1.44 -11.34 4.40
C ALA A 141 -1.40 -9.82 4.33
N ASP A 142 -0.48 -9.20 5.05
CA ASP A 142 -0.28 -7.76 5.01
C ASP A 142 0.07 -7.30 3.60
N ILE A 143 0.83 -8.10 2.85
CA ILE A 143 1.12 -7.85 1.43
C ILE A 143 -0.17 -7.84 0.60
N PHE A 144 -1.15 -8.69 0.88
CA PHE A 144 -2.41 -8.75 0.13
C PHE A 144 -3.45 -7.75 0.59
N GLY A 145 -3.60 -7.60 1.91
CA GLY A 145 -4.61 -6.71 2.47
C GLY A 145 -4.29 -5.25 2.21
N GLN A 146 -3.06 -4.85 2.45
CA GLN A 146 -2.65 -3.45 2.37
C GLN A 146 -1.61 -3.18 1.27
N GLY A 147 -0.74 -4.16 0.94
CA GLY A 147 0.42 -3.91 0.09
C GLY A 147 0.08 -3.65 -1.38
N ILE A 148 -0.58 -4.57 -2.07
CA ILE A 148 -0.78 -4.47 -3.53
C ILE A 148 -1.80 -3.39 -3.88
N ALA A 149 -2.92 -3.33 -3.16
CA ALA A 149 -3.97 -2.34 -3.41
C ALA A 149 -3.49 -0.91 -3.11
N SER A 150 -2.75 -0.71 -2.00
CA SER A 150 -2.21 0.60 -1.65
C SER A 150 -1.15 1.05 -2.65
N ILE A 151 -0.19 0.20 -3.04
CA ILE A 151 0.85 0.57 -4.02
C ILE A 151 0.24 1.07 -5.33
N ILE A 152 -0.79 0.38 -5.84
CA ILE A 152 -1.50 0.82 -7.05
C ILE A 152 -2.17 2.18 -6.81
N GLY A 153 -2.84 2.34 -5.67
CA GLY A 153 -3.49 3.59 -5.27
C GLY A 153 -2.51 4.75 -5.15
N ASP A 154 -1.38 4.52 -4.48
CA ASP A 154 -0.34 5.52 -4.26
C ASP A 154 0.30 5.98 -5.57
N ILE A 155 0.58 5.04 -6.49
CA ILE A 155 1.10 5.38 -7.84
C ILE A 155 0.09 6.21 -8.62
N LEU A 156 -1.18 5.80 -8.64
CA LEU A 156 -2.24 6.54 -9.34
C LEU A 156 -2.46 7.92 -8.74
N GLN A 157 -2.46 8.01 -7.42
CA GLN A 157 -2.57 9.28 -6.70
C GLN A 157 -1.38 10.20 -7.01
N LEU A 158 -0.16 9.67 -6.99
CA LEU A 158 1.05 10.42 -7.32
C LEU A 158 0.97 10.97 -8.75
N VAL A 159 0.59 10.15 -9.71
CA VAL A 159 0.39 10.58 -11.10
C VAL A 159 -0.69 11.66 -11.17
N GLY A 160 -1.83 11.48 -10.51
CA GLY A 160 -2.92 12.45 -10.47
C GLY A 160 -2.49 13.80 -9.90
N ILE A 161 -1.73 13.79 -8.78
CA ILE A 161 -1.20 15.02 -8.18
C ILE A 161 -0.22 15.71 -9.12
N VAL A 162 0.72 14.97 -9.71
CA VAL A 162 1.72 15.54 -10.63
C VAL A 162 1.06 16.16 -11.84
N VAL A 163 0.06 15.49 -12.44
CA VAL A 163 -0.70 16.04 -13.58
C VAL A 163 -1.40 17.34 -13.18
N LEU A 164 -2.07 17.35 -12.02
CA LEU A 164 -2.76 18.53 -11.51
C LEU A 164 -1.78 19.69 -11.24
N MET A 165 -0.62 19.43 -10.65
CA MET A 165 0.42 20.42 -10.41
C MET A 165 0.94 21.03 -11.71
N PHE A 166 1.16 20.22 -12.77
CA PHE A 166 1.56 20.74 -14.09
C PHE A 166 0.48 21.60 -14.72
N TYR A 167 -0.79 21.24 -14.53
CA TYR A 167 -1.92 22.03 -15.02
C TYR A 167 -2.01 23.40 -14.34
N LEU A 168 -1.78 23.45 -13.03
CA LEU A 168 -1.85 24.68 -12.23
C LEU A 168 -0.65 25.61 -12.50
N ASN A 169 0.56 25.12 -12.35
CA ASN A 169 1.78 25.91 -12.59
C ASN A 169 2.99 25.02 -12.85
N TRP A 170 3.36 24.89 -14.12
CA TRP A 170 4.47 24.05 -14.55
C TRP A 170 5.83 24.45 -13.96
N LYS A 171 6.08 25.78 -13.75
CA LYS A 171 7.34 26.27 -13.19
C LYS A 171 7.51 25.85 -11.72
N LEU A 172 6.47 26.04 -10.92
CA LEU A 172 6.46 25.61 -9.51
C LEU A 172 6.56 24.10 -9.39
N THR A 173 5.91 23.36 -10.29
CA THR A 173 6.01 21.90 -10.34
C THR A 173 7.43 21.43 -10.56
N LEU A 174 8.15 22.01 -11.52
CA LEU A 174 9.55 21.64 -11.77
C LEU A 174 10.45 21.93 -10.55
N ILE A 175 10.26 23.07 -9.89
CA ILE A 175 11.01 23.41 -8.67
C ILE A 175 10.72 22.40 -7.57
N SER A 176 9.45 22.04 -7.36
CA SER A 176 9.05 21.05 -6.36
C SER A 176 9.60 19.65 -6.68
N LEU A 177 9.55 19.23 -7.95
CA LEU A 177 10.10 17.94 -8.37
C LEU A 177 11.63 17.89 -8.29
N ALA A 178 12.31 19.02 -8.42
CA ALA A 178 13.78 19.10 -8.28
C ALA A 178 14.27 18.74 -6.87
N THR A 179 13.41 18.76 -5.85
CA THR A 179 13.75 18.29 -4.50
C THR A 179 13.77 16.76 -4.39
N LEU A 180 13.05 16.03 -5.26
CA LEU A 180 12.96 14.57 -5.21
C LEU A 180 14.30 13.86 -5.40
N PRO A 181 15.15 14.21 -6.39
CA PRO A 181 16.46 13.58 -6.53
C PRO A 181 17.32 13.70 -5.28
N PHE A 182 17.25 14.85 -4.60
CA PHE A 182 17.97 15.07 -3.35
C PHE A 182 17.44 14.17 -2.21
N LEU A 183 16.13 13.98 -2.11
CA LEU A 183 15.51 13.07 -1.15
C LEU A 183 15.91 11.61 -1.44
N PHE A 184 15.91 11.19 -2.70
CA PHE A 184 16.37 9.84 -3.07
C PHE A 184 17.83 9.62 -2.73
N LEU A 185 18.70 10.61 -3.01
CA LEU A 185 20.12 10.52 -2.69
C LEU A 185 20.36 10.39 -1.18
N THR A 186 19.70 11.24 -0.37
CA THR A 186 19.83 11.20 1.10
C THR A 186 19.31 9.88 1.67
N THR A 187 18.17 9.38 1.16
CA THR A 187 17.59 8.09 1.57
C THR A 187 18.52 6.92 1.21
N TYR A 188 19.12 6.95 0.02
CA TYR A 188 20.07 5.93 -0.40
C TYR A 188 21.32 5.89 0.49
N ILE A 189 21.91 7.05 0.76
CA ILE A 189 23.08 7.18 1.65
C ILE A 189 22.74 6.73 3.08
N PHE A 190 21.56 7.11 3.59
CA PHE A 190 21.09 6.71 4.90
C PHE A 190 20.90 5.19 5.01
N LYS A 191 20.28 4.58 4.02
CA LYS A 191 20.07 3.13 3.95
C LYS A 191 21.38 2.36 4.02
N GLU A 192 22.41 2.79 3.28
CA GLU A 192 23.72 2.15 3.31
C GLU A 192 24.40 2.29 4.67
N LYS A 193 24.37 3.47 5.27
CA LYS A 193 24.95 3.70 6.60
C LYS A 193 24.26 2.90 7.69
N VAL A 194 22.94 2.83 7.70
CA VAL A 194 22.16 2.05 8.68
C VAL A 194 22.43 0.56 8.52
N LYS A 195 22.57 0.06 7.29
CA LYS A 195 22.93 -1.34 7.05
C LYS A 195 24.31 -1.70 7.63
N ILE A 196 25.28 -0.83 7.51
CA ILE A 196 26.63 -1.01 8.09
C ILE A 196 26.56 -1.01 9.63
N LEU A 197 25.82 -0.06 10.21
CA LEU A 197 25.63 0.01 11.67
C LEU A 197 24.92 -1.21 12.26
N SER A 198 23.90 -1.72 11.57
CA SER A 198 23.18 -2.95 11.95
C SER A 198 24.08 -4.19 11.91
N LEU A 199 25.05 -4.26 10.97
CA LEU A 199 26.03 -5.35 10.90
C LEU A 199 27.07 -5.29 11.99
N ILE A 200 27.39 -4.12 12.54
CA ILE A 200 28.36 -3.94 13.63
C ILE A 200 27.74 -4.32 14.99
N HIS A 201 26.43 -4.17 15.16
CA HIS A 201 25.75 -4.48 16.42
C HIS A 201 25.30 -5.94 16.58
N ILE A 202 25.45 -6.79 15.55
CA ILE A 202 25.15 -8.23 15.62
C ILE A 202 26.46 -9.01 15.77
#